data_e34d030d7ea31663eaea4fbf81725c40
#
_entry.id   e34d030d7ea31663eaea4fbf81725c40
#
_cell.length_a   1.000
_cell.length_b   1.000
_cell.length_c   1.000
_cell.angle_alpha   90.00
_cell.angle_beta   90.00
_cell.angle_gamma   90.00
#
_symmetry.space_group_name_H-M   'P 1'
#
loop_
_entity.id
_entity.type
_entity.pdbx_description
1 polymer ?
#
loop_
_entity_poly.entity_id
_entity_poly.type
_entity_poly.pdbx_seq_one_letter_code
_entity_poly.pdbx_strand_id
1 'polypeptide(L)' 'MDGHPRRARRLVPDELEQVMRLARFRQAHPSVMVGAGRGWWQAVIPETNGEQVITSYTLGQLLDRLDELTGG' A
#
# COMPACT_ATOMS: atom_id res chain seq x y z
N MET A 1 18.51 29.87 -3.00
CA MET A 1 18.14 29.54 -2.99
C MET A 1 17.56 29.28 -3.00
N ASP A 2 17.38 29.17 -2.83
CA ASP A 2 16.80 28.77 -2.76
C ASP A 2 16.10 28.39 -2.71
N GLY A 3 15.86 28.30 -2.65
CA GLY A 3 15.20 27.84 -2.74
C GLY A 3 14.68 27.36 -2.71
N HIS A 4 14.57 26.86 -2.74
CA HIS A 4 14.12 26.11 -2.82
C HIS A 4 13.53 25.48 -3.26
N PRO A 5 13.51 25.26 -3.54
CA PRO A 5 12.78 24.45 -3.98
C PRO A 5 12.80 23.24 -3.79
N ARG A 6 13.19 22.87 -3.51
CA ARG A 6 13.19 21.86 -3.26
C ARG A 6 12.38 21.36 -2.59
N ARG A 7 11.84 21.45 -2.28
CA ARG A 7 11.05 21.05 -1.67
C ARG A 7 10.16 20.46 -2.21
N ALA A 8 9.81 20.61 -2.64
CA ALA A 8 8.82 20.14 -3.08
C ALA A 8 8.82 19.03 -3.85
N ARG A 9 9.15 19.02 -4.45
CA ARG A 9 9.10 18.17 -5.11
C ARG A 9 9.35 17.11 -4.82
N ARG A 10 9.73 17.05 -4.39
CA ARG A 10 10.13 15.89 -4.10
C ARG A 10 9.09 15.05 -3.61
N LEU A 11 9.12 13.81 -3.96
CA LEU A 11 8.26 12.89 -3.32
C LEU A 11 8.51 12.93 -1.86
N VAL A 12 7.45 12.92 -1.12
CA VAL A 12 7.55 12.75 0.29
C VAL A 12 8.17 11.39 0.53
N PRO A 13 9.19 11.28 1.38
CA PRO A 13 9.80 9.97 1.64
C PRO A 13 8.80 8.89 2.03
N ASP A 14 7.74 9.24 2.75
CA ASP A 14 6.74 8.27 3.13
C ASP A 14 6.01 7.69 1.93
N GLU A 15 5.71 8.53 0.95
CA GLU A 15 5.03 8.04 -0.25
C GLU A 15 5.90 7.07 -1.03
N LEU A 16 7.16 7.42 -1.19
CA LEU A 16 8.08 6.55 -1.91
C LEU A 16 8.24 5.24 -1.17
N GLU A 17 8.38 5.31 0.14
CA GLU A 17 8.53 4.12 0.96
C GLU A 17 7.34 3.19 0.83
N GLN A 18 6.15 3.76 0.83
CA GLN A 18 4.93 2.96 0.71
C GLN A 18 4.81 2.31 -0.66
N VAL A 19 5.19 3.02 -1.71
CA VAL A 19 5.18 2.45 -3.06
C VAL A 19 6.15 1.27 -3.13
N MET A 20 7.32 1.40 -2.53
CA MET A 20 8.29 0.32 -2.51
C MET A 20 7.81 -0.86 -1.67
N ARG A 21 7.15 -0.59 -0.54
CA ARG A 21 6.54 -1.65 0.26
C ARG A 21 5.50 -2.42 -0.55
N LEU A 22 4.67 -1.68 -1.27
CA LEU A 22 3.64 -2.32 -2.09
C LEU A 22 4.25 -3.22 -3.15
N ALA A 23 5.31 -2.74 -3.80
CA ALA A 23 5.97 -3.56 -4.83
C ALA A 23 6.52 -4.84 -4.22
N ARG A 24 7.15 -4.76 -3.07
CA ARG A 24 7.68 -5.94 -2.39
C ARG A 24 6.56 -6.86 -1.94
N PHE A 25 5.47 -6.28 -1.43
CA PHE A 25 4.33 -7.09 -1.00
C PHE A 25 3.75 -7.87 -2.18
N ARG A 26 3.61 -7.22 -3.32
CA ARG A 26 3.06 -7.88 -4.49
C ARG A 26 3.94 -9.02 -4.97
N GLN A 27 5.24 -8.90 -4.83
CA GLN A 27 6.14 -9.98 -5.20
C GLN A 27 6.02 -11.16 -4.25
N ALA A 28 5.82 -10.88 -2.97
CA ALA A 28 5.71 -11.93 -1.96
C ALA A 28 4.32 -12.58 -1.98
N HIS A 29 3.30 -11.84 -2.36
CA HIS A 29 1.92 -12.32 -2.32
C HIS A 29 1.20 -12.01 -3.62
N PRO A 30 1.57 -12.68 -4.71
CA PRO A 30 1.05 -12.33 -6.03
C PRO A 30 -0.45 -12.58 -6.20
N SER A 31 -1.06 -13.38 -5.33
CA SER A 31 -2.50 -13.62 -5.44
C SER A 31 -3.33 -12.57 -4.71
N VAL A 32 -2.71 -11.71 -3.93
CA VAL A 32 -3.43 -10.62 -3.27
C VAL A 32 -3.53 -9.44 -4.22
N MET A 33 -4.75 -8.94 -4.43
CA MET A 33 -4.97 -7.83 -5.33
C MET A 33 -5.08 -6.54 -4.53
N VAL A 34 -4.33 -5.53 -4.94
CA VAL A 34 -4.35 -4.23 -4.28
C VAL A 34 -4.72 -3.17 -5.31
N GLY A 35 -5.67 -2.33 -4.99
CA GLY A 35 -6.10 -1.27 -5.88
C GLY A 35 -6.52 -0.05 -5.11
N ALA A 36 -6.65 1.06 -5.83
CA ALA A 36 -7.05 2.32 -5.25
C ALA A 36 -8.43 2.69 -5.73
N GLY A 37 -9.26 3.17 -4.82
CA GLY A 37 -10.53 3.77 -5.14
C GLY A 37 -10.40 5.27 -4.96
N ARG A 38 -11.54 5.93 -4.85
CA ARG A 38 -11.55 7.36 -4.62
C ARG A 38 -11.37 7.61 -3.14
N GLY A 39 -10.19 8.10 -2.77
CA GLY A 39 -9.92 8.44 -1.40
C GLY A 39 -9.71 7.25 -0.48
N TRP A 40 -9.47 6.07 -1.05
CA TRP A 40 -9.25 4.89 -0.22
C TRP A 40 -8.51 3.83 -1.01
N TRP A 41 -8.00 2.84 -0.29
CA TRP A 41 -7.30 1.70 -0.88
C TRP A 41 -8.00 0.42 -0.48
N GLN A 42 -7.89 -0.58 -1.31
CA GLN A 42 -8.57 -1.85 -1.10
C GLN A 42 -7.64 -3.00 -1.44
N ALA A 43 -7.71 -4.06 -0.65
CA ALA A 43 -7.00 -5.30 -0.95
C ALA A 43 -8.00 -6.44 -0.91
N VAL A 44 -7.81 -7.39 -1.82
CA VAL A 44 -8.63 -8.60 -1.87
C VAL A 44 -7.71 -9.78 -1.69
N ILE A 45 -7.93 -10.55 -0.64
CA ILE A 45 -7.13 -11.71 -0.29
C ILE A 45 -7.95 -12.95 -0.55
N PRO A 46 -7.53 -13.81 -1.49
CA PRO A 46 -8.27 -15.06 -1.75
C PRO A 46 -8.13 -16.00 -0.57
N GLU A 47 -9.22 -16.66 -0.25
CA GLU A 47 -9.27 -17.65 0.83
C GLU A 47 -9.97 -18.90 0.33
N THR A 48 -9.91 -19.95 1.14
CA THR A 48 -10.47 -21.23 0.76
C THR A 48 -11.95 -21.14 0.39
N ASN A 49 -12.71 -20.37 1.13
CA ASN A 49 -14.16 -20.27 0.95
C ASN A 49 -14.58 -18.89 0.48
N GLY A 50 -13.75 -18.22 -0.29
CA GLY A 50 -14.12 -16.89 -0.80
C GLY A 50 -12.95 -15.94 -0.77
N GLU A 51 -13.21 -14.72 -0.35
CA GLU A 51 -12.18 -13.70 -0.30
C GLU A 51 -12.40 -12.80 0.89
N GLN A 52 -11.30 -12.24 1.37
CA GLN A 52 -11.34 -11.22 2.41
C GLN A 52 -11.05 -9.89 1.77
N VAL A 53 -11.90 -8.90 1.99
CA VAL A 53 -11.72 -7.56 1.44
C VAL A 53 -11.37 -6.61 2.56
N ILE A 54 -10.30 -5.85 2.38
CA ILE A 54 -9.83 -4.90 3.38
C ILE A 54 -9.76 -3.53 2.73
N THR A 55 -10.28 -2.52 3.40
CA THR A 55 -10.19 -1.16 2.91
C THR A 55 -9.52 -0.29 3.96
N SER A 56 -8.79 0.71 3.50
CA SER A 56 -8.11 1.67 4.36
C SER A 56 -8.01 2.99 3.64
N TYR A 57 -7.88 4.07 4.40
CA TYR A 57 -7.80 5.39 3.79
C TYR A 57 -6.44 5.68 3.19
N THR A 58 -5.40 5.06 3.68
CA THR A 58 -4.05 5.27 3.15
C THR A 58 -3.41 3.95 2.79
N LEU A 59 -2.47 4.01 1.85
CA LEU A 59 -1.74 2.81 1.46
C LEU A 59 -0.94 2.25 2.65
N GLY A 60 -0.35 3.13 3.45
CA GLY A 60 0.41 2.67 4.61
C GLY A 60 -0.45 1.88 5.58
N GLN A 61 -1.66 2.36 5.86
CA GLN A 61 -2.57 1.63 6.74
C GLN A 61 -2.95 0.28 6.15
N LEU A 62 -3.20 0.26 4.84
CA LEU A 62 -3.55 -0.99 4.18
C LEU A 62 -2.40 -2.00 4.29
N LEU A 63 -1.19 -1.56 4.02
CA LEU A 63 -0.03 -2.45 4.08
C LEU A 63 0.21 -2.96 5.50
N ASP A 64 0.00 -2.11 6.50
CA ASP A 64 0.12 -2.55 7.89
C ASP A 64 -0.88 -3.66 8.21
N ARG A 65 -2.12 -3.50 7.75
CA ARG A 65 -3.13 -4.55 7.97
C ARG A 65 -2.78 -5.83 7.23
N LEU A 66 -2.29 -5.70 6.01
CA LEU A 66 -1.90 -6.87 5.23
C LEU A 66 -0.74 -7.62 5.89
N ASP A 67 0.21 -6.89 6.43
CA ASP A 67 1.32 -7.52 7.14
C ASP A 67 0.82 -8.31 8.34
N GLU A 68 -0.13 -7.77 9.09
CA GLU A 68 -0.71 -8.48 10.23
C GLU A 68 -1.40 -9.77 9.78
N LEU A 69 -2.13 -9.69 8.69
CA LEU A 69 -2.93 -10.83 8.24
C LEU A 69 -2.10 -11.90 7.56
N THR A 70 -0.99 -11.52 6.95
CA THR A 70 -0.14 -12.48 6.26
C THR A 70 1.03 -12.96 7.11
N GLY A 71 1.08 -12.51 8.35
CA GLY A 71 2.09 -13.00 9.30
C GLY A 71 3.43 -12.35 9.15
N GLY A 72 3.48 -11.26 8.45
CA GLY A 72 4.76 -10.68 8.33
C GLY A 72 4.81 -9.42 7.70
#